data_249cfe6631edf70407571466129df6d1
#
_entry.id   249cfe6631edf70407571466129df6d1
#
_cell.length_a   1.000
_cell.length_b   1.000
_cell.length_c   1.000
_cell.angle_alpha   90.00
_cell.angle_beta   90.00
_cell.angle_gamma   90.00
#
_symmetry.space_group_name_H-M   'P 1'
#
loop_
_entity.id
_entity.type
_entity.pdbx_description
1 polymer ?
#
loop_
_entity_poly.entity_id
_entity_poly.type
_entity_poly.pdbx_seq_one_letter_code
_entity_poly.pdbx_strand_id
1 'polypeptide(L)'
;MIESATSNPFCSRFLQPGRIPFCFPGTESISQLADRIRAPLGKGAPRGNSAQAALRLSIVGPHGSGKSTLLHQLCQELRGNRQSNCLSDSGLVVLHSSSNKLAALRAILGRIHRDQWCLIDGYEQIPRWAQFLLVAWAKPRGVALCVTAHRLPWMFQTLWETRVDAHVESHVIECLLANVAAKDGGPSSVISDLLQSPHWAVSRQKHQENLRESLFAMYDWWQATVDDFPRSR
;
A
#
# COMPACT_ATOMS: atom_id res chain seq x y z
N MET A 1 18.97 -30.02 -11.53
CA MET A 1 18.77 -28.81 -10.72
C MET A 1 18.67 -27.63 -11.66
N ILE A 2 17.45 -27.18 -11.90
CA ILE A 2 17.16 -26.06 -12.83
C ILE A 2 17.01 -24.81 -11.95
N GLU A 3 18.12 -24.16 -11.65
CA GLU A 3 18.15 -22.86 -10.99
C GLU A 3 18.99 -21.90 -11.82
N SER A 4 18.38 -21.23 -12.73
CA SER A 4 18.74 -19.86 -13.16
C SER A 4 17.82 -19.36 -14.26
N ALA A 5 16.53 -19.47 -14.10
CA ALA A 5 15.67 -18.53 -14.79
C ALA A 5 15.91 -17.19 -14.11
N THR A 6 16.55 -16.24 -14.78
CA THR A 6 16.59 -14.84 -14.40
C THR A 6 15.18 -14.44 -14.00
N SER A 7 14.95 -14.19 -12.72
CA SER A 7 13.59 -14.04 -12.23
C SER A 7 13.03 -12.74 -12.79
N ASN A 8 12.00 -12.84 -13.62
CA ASN A 8 11.33 -11.66 -14.18
C ASN A 8 10.96 -10.67 -13.08
N PRO A 9 11.47 -9.41 -13.10
CA PRO A 9 11.23 -8.42 -12.06
C PRO A 9 9.75 -7.99 -11.97
N PHE A 10 9.00 -8.16 -13.06
CA PHE A 10 7.58 -7.79 -13.14
C PHE A 10 6.63 -8.91 -12.71
N CYS A 11 7.13 -9.99 -12.14
CA CYS A 11 6.27 -11.06 -11.66
C CYS A 11 5.46 -10.61 -10.43
N SER A 12 4.26 -11.17 -10.27
CA SER A 12 3.29 -10.80 -9.24
C SER A 12 3.85 -10.86 -7.80
N ARG A 13 4.83 -11.74 -7.54
CA ARG A 13 5.47 -11.86 -6.22
C ARG A 13 6.23 -10.60 -5.78
N PHE A 14 6.79 -9.83 -6.74
CA PHE A 14 7.51 -8.59 -6.45
C PHE A 14 6.57 -7.38 -6.40
N LEU A 15 5.42 -7.47 -7.06
CA LEU A 15 4.40 -6.42 -7.13
C LEU A 15 3.37 -6.50 -5.99
N GLN A 16 3.66 -7.30 -4.94
CA GLN A 16 2.80 -7.37 -3.76
C GLN A 16 2.91 -6.09 -2.93
N PRO A 17 1.79 -5.63 -2.31
CA PRO A 17 1.81 -4.48 -1.41
C PRO A 17 2.86 -4.64 -0.30
N GLY A 18 3.63 -3.58 -0.05
CA GLY A 18 4.68 -3.56 0.98
C GLY A 18 6.02 -4.18 0.58
N ARG A 19 6.15 -4.80 -0.59
CA ARG A 19 7.43 -5.32 -1.10
C ARG A 19 8.32 -4.22 -1.66
N ILE A 20 7.74 -3.27 -2.35
CA ILE A 20 8.43 -2.10 -2.86
C ILE A 20 8.22 -0.97 -1.85
N PRO A 21 9.27 -0.24 -1.45
CA PRO A 21 9.12 0.94 -0.60
C PRO A 21 8.20 1.96 -1.25
N PHE A 22 7.34 2.59 -0.45
CA PHE A 22 6.52 3.70 -0.95
C PHE A 22 7.41 4.93 -1.16
N CYS A 23 7.30 5.53 -2.33
CA CYS A 23 8.03 6.75 -2.69
C CYS A 23 7.21 7.97 -2.27
N PHE A 24 7.78 8.77 -1.36
CA PHE A 24 7.17 10.03 -0.96
C PHE A 24 7.68 11.16 -1.86
N PRO A 25 6.81 11.96 -2.48
CA PRO A 25 7.24 13.20 -3.11
C PRO A 25 7.58 14.22 -2.01
N GLY A 26 8.85 14.60 -1.90
CA GLY A 26 9.31 15.62 -0.95
C GLY A 26 9.91 15.06 0.34
N THR A 27 9.79 15.81 1.44
CA THR A 27 10.46 15.53 2.73
C THR A 27 9.62 14.71 3.71
N GLU A 28 8.41 14.35 3.35
CA GLU A 28 7.54 13.56 4.22
C GLU A 28 8.03 12.11 4.35
N SER A 29 7.73 11.51 5.48
CA SER A 29 8.16 10.15 5.81
C SER A 29 7.03 9.32 6.39
N ILE A 30 7.20 8.01 6.33
CA ILE A 30 6.25 7.05 6.92
C ILE A 30 6.10 7.29 8.43
N SER A 31 7.18 7.67 9.13
CA SER A 31 7.17 7.95 10.57
C SER A 31 6.31 9.15 10.90
N GLN A 32 6.37 10.24 10.11
CA GLN A 32 5.51 11.41 10.29
C GLN A 32 4.03 11.07 10.11
N LEU A 33 3.69 10.23 9.12
CA LEU A 33 2.31 9.77 8.94
C LEU A 33 1.86 8.86 10.09
N ALA A 34 2.74 7.98 10.58
CA ALA A 34 2.46 7.15 11.74
C ALA A 34 2.23 7.98 13.00
N ASP A 35 2.97 9.07 13.19
CA ASP A 35 2.81 9.96 14.31
C ASP A 35 1.48 10.74 14.26
N ARG A 36 1.00 11.12 13.08
CA ARG A 36 -0.36 11.68 12.92
C ARG A 36 -1.46 10.71 13.36
N ILE A 37 -1.24 9.40 13.25
CA ILE A 37 -2.17 8.37 13.74
C ILE A 37 -2.03 8.18 15.26
N ARG A 38 -0.80 8.26 15.80
CA ARG A 38 -0.50 8.03 17.22
C ARG A 38 -0.86 9.23 18.11
N ALA A 39 -0.68 10.45 17.63
CA ALA A 39 -0.80 11.66 18.42
C ALA A 39 -2.13 11.75 19.20
N PRO A 40 -3.30 11.44 18.62
CA PRO A 40 -4.57 11.48 19.35
C PRO A 40 -4.74 10.33 20.36
N LEU A 41 -3.90 9.27 20.27
CA LEU A 41 -3.95 8.10 21.14
C LEU A 41 -3.05 8.22 22.38
N GLY A 42 -2.29 9.32 22.49
CA GLY A 42 -1.33 9.56 23.57
C GLY A 42 -1.99 9.63 24.95
N LYS A 43 -1.31 9.06 25.97
CA LYS A 43 -1.77 8.96 27.36
C LYS A 43 -2.01 10.31 28.07
N GLY A 44 -1.76 11.45 27.43
CA GLY A 44 -1.88 12.79 27.99
C GLY A 44 -3.05 13.62 27.44
N ALA A 45 -3.84 13.10 26.52
CA ALA A 45 -4.99 13.84 26.02
C ALA A 45 -6.04 13.94 27.13
N PRO A 46 -6.53 15.18 27.45
CA PRO A 46 -7.48 15.36 28.53
C PRO A 46 -8.75 14.55 28.28
N ARG A 47 -9.08 13.65 29.20
CA ARG A 47 -10.30 12.81 29.20
C ARG A 47 -11.57 13.66 29.47
N GLY A 48 -11.59 14.92 29.07
CA GLY A 48 -12.71 15.84 29.24
C GLY A 48 -13.70 15.78 28.10
N ASN A 49 -14.92 15.54 28.44
CA ASN A 49 -16.18 15.69 27.72
C ASN A 49 -16.08 16.34 26.33
N SER A 50 -16.53 15.63 25.32
CA SER A 50 -16.61 15.97 23.91
C SER A 50 -15.35 15.71 23.08
N ALA A 51 -15.39 14.56 22.41
CA ALA A 51 -14.71 14.38 21.14
C ALA A 51 -13.17 14.29 21.17
N GLN A 52 -12.61 13.32 21.83
CA GLN A 52 -11.65 12.51 21.10
C GLN A 52 -12.46 11.86 19.96
N ALA A 53 -12.74 12.67 18.94
CA ALA A 53 -13.35 12.21 17.73
C ALA A 53 -12.43 11.10 17.24
N ALA A 54 -12.91 9.87 17.26
CA ALA A 54 -12.14 8.74 16.77
C ALA A 54 -11.52 9.16 15.44
N LEU A 55 -10.20 9.20 15.38
CA LEU A 55 -9.47 9.69 14.22
C LEU A 55 -9.86 8.84 13.02
N ARG A 56 -10.30 9.48 11.96
CA ARG A 56 -10.75 8.83 10.73
C ARG A 56 -9.95 9.36 9.58
N LEU A 57 -8.98 8.60 9.16
CA LEU A 57 -8.02 8.96 8.13
C LEU A 57 -8.19 8.08 6.90
N SER A 58 -7.93 8.64 5.74
CA SER A 58 -8.04 7.94 4.47
C SER A 58 -6.82 8.20 3.60
N ILE A 59 -6.27 7.14 3.03
CA ILE A 59 -5.31 7.19 1.93
C ILE A 59 -6.13 7.07 0.65
N VAL A 60 -6.14 8.12 -0.15
CA VAL A 60 -6.96 8.19 -1.37
C VAL A 60 -6.08 8.21 -2.62
N GLY A 61 -6.63 7.77 -3.74
CA GLY A 61 -5.95 7.81 -5.04
C GLY A 61 -6.47 6.76 -6.02
N PRO A 62 -5.99 6.79 -7.27
CA PRO A 62 -6.41 5.88 -8.32
C PRO A 62 -5.99 4.42 -8.07
N HIS A 63 -6.47 3.50 -8.91
CA HIS A 63 -6.02 2.12 -8.88
C HIS A 63 -4.51 2.03 -9.19
N GLY A 64 -3.80 1.14 -8.49
CA GLY A 64 -2.37 0.90 -8.75
C GLY A 64 -1.44 2.03 -8.31
N SER A 65 -1.91 3.07 -7.61
CA SER A 65 -1.10 4.21 -7.16
C SER A 65 -0.31 3.98 -5.86
N GLY A 66 -0.30 2.76 -5.33
CA GLY A 66 0.49 2.43 -4.13
C GLY A 66 -0.22 2.61 -2.79
N LYS A 67 -1.55 2.87 -2.74
CA LYS A 67 -2.32 3.00 -1.48
C LYS A 67 -2.10 1.84 -0.52
N SER A 68 -2.25 0.61 -1.02
CA SER A 68 -2.06 -0.61 -0.22
C SER A 68 -0.61 -0.76 0.25
N THR A 69 0.36 -0.38 -0.58
CA THR A 69 1.78 -0.37 -0.21
C THR A 69 2.04 0.59 0.95
N LEU A 70 1.54 1.82 0.86
CA LEU A 70 1.65 2.81 1.92
C LEU A 70 0.98 2.32 3.22
N LEU A 71 -0.23 1.75 3.12
CA LEU A 71 -0.95 1.24 4.29
C LEU A 71 -0.20 0.08 4.96
N HIS A 72 0.41 -0.83 4.18
CA HIS A 72 1.23 -1.91 4.70
C HIS A 72 2.47 -1.40 5.44
N GLN A 73 3.16 -0.40 4.89
CA GLN A 73 4.32 0.21 5.56
C GLN A 73 3.92 0.99 6.81
N LEU A 74 2.80 1.70 6.79
CA LEU A 74 2.23 2.31 7.99
C LEU A 74 1.94 1.26 9.07
N CYS A 75 1.42 0.10 8.68
CA CYS A 75 1.19 -1.00 9.61
C CYS A 75 2.50 -1.48 10.26
N GLN A 76 3.55 -1.63 9.48
CA GLN A 76 4.87 -2.04 9.97
C GLN A 76 5.46 -0.98 10.92
N GLU A 77 5.41 0.29 10.55
CA GLU A 77 5.90 1.41 11.36
C GLU A 77 5.14 1.55 12.68
N LEU A 78 3.82 1.42 12.65
CA LEU A 78 2.98 1.46 13.85
C LEU A 78 3.28 0.29 14.80
N ARG A 79 3.68 -0.88 14.26
CA ARG A 79 4.09 -2.07 15.04
C ARG A 79 5.49 -1.95 15.61
N GLY A 80 6.47 -1.47 14.81
CA GLY A 80 7.90 -1.47 15.16
C GLY A 80 8.25 -0.65 16.40
N ASN A 81 7.46 0.36 16.73
CA ASN A 81 7.69 1.24 17.87
C ASN A 81 7.06 0.74 19.19
N ARG A 82 6.44 -0.44 19.20
CA ARG A 82 5.89 -1.06 20.41
C ARG A 82 6.80 -2.18 20.89
N GLN A 83 7.76 -1.87 21.76
CA GLN A 83 8.47 -2.83 22.62
C GLN A 83 7.55 -3.49 23.69
N SER A 84 6.26 -3.43 23.58
CA SER A 84 5.34 -4.05 24.51
C SER A 84 4.90 -5.42 23.98
N ASN A 85 5.13 -6.44 24.78
CA ASN A 85 4.89 -7.88 24.59
C ASN A 85 3.43 -8.29 24.31
N CYS A 86 2.61 -7.43 23.76
CA CYS A 86 1.27 -7.78 23.31
C CYS A 86 1.30 -8.09 21.82
N LEU A 87 1.58 -9.34 21.52
CA LEU A 87 1.32 -10.02 20.23
C LEU A 87 -0.20 -10.08 19.92
N SER A 88 -0.92 -8.99 20.08
CA SER A 88 -2.23 -8.90 19.47
C SER A 88 -2.02 -8.59 18.00
N ASP A 89 -2.46 -9.49 17.16
CA ASP A 89 -2.49 -9.50 15.69
C ASP A 89 -3.36 -8.33 15.15
N SER A 90 -3.07 -7.14 15.66
CA SER A 90 -3.90 -5.97 15.60
C SER A 90 -3.51 -5.12 14.42
N GLY A 91 -4.48 -4.85 13.60
CA GLY A 91 -4.52 -3.61 12.94
C GLY A 91 -4.76 -3.63 11.45
N LEU A 92 -4.20 -4.50 10.63
CA LEU A 92 -4.44 -4.49 9.18
C LEU A 92 -5.47 -5.54 8.78
N VAL A 93 -6.52 -5.09 8.10
CA VAL A 93 -7.53 -5.94 7.46
C VAL A 93 -7.53 -5.65 5.98
N VAL A 94 -7.25 -6.66 5.16
CA VAL A 94 -7.30 -6.56 3.70
C VAL A 94 -8.61 -7.15 3.22
N LEU A 95 -9.36 -6.37 2.47
CA LEU A 95 -10.63 -6.77 1.88
C LEU A 95 -10.43 -7.11 0.40
N HIS A 96 -11.01 -8.22 -0.01
CA HIS A 96 -11.07 -8.60 -1.42
C HIS A 96 -12.50 -8.53 -1.93
N SER A 97 -12.67 -8.24 -3.22
CA SER A 97 -13.99 -8.13 -3.85
C SER A 97 -14.84 -9.41 -3.73
N SER A 98 -14.18 -10.57 -3.63
CA SER A 98 -14.81 -11.88 -3.46
C SER A 98 -15.11 -12.25 -1.99
N SER A 99 -14.70 -11.41 -1.01
CA SER A 99 -14.89 -11.70 0.40
C SER A 99 -16.36 -11.65 0.80
N ASN A 100 -16.80 -12.59 1.64
CA ASN A 100 -18.09 -12.47 2.31
C ASN A 100 -18.10 -11.22 3.19
N LYS A 101 -18.89 -10.21 2.78
CA LYS A 101 -18.92 -8.87 3.40
C LYS A 101 -19.28 -8.90 4.88
N LEU A 102 -20.14 -9.84 5.30
CA LEU A 102 -20.50 -10.01 6.72
C LEU A 102 -19.36 -10.64 7.52
N ALA A 103 -18.66 -11.62 6.96
CA ALA A 103 -17.48 -12.21 7.59
C ALA A 103 -16.35 -11.18 7.74
N ALA A 104 -16.12 -10.38 6.70
CA ALA A 104 -15.16 -9.29 6.74
C ALA A 104 -15.52 -8.25 7.83
N LEU A 105 -16.78 -7.83 7.90
CA LEU A 105 -17.24 -6.89 8.93
C LEU A 105 -17.06 -7.47 10.34
N ARG A 106 -17.42 -8.74 10.57
CA ARG A 106 -17.19 -9.42 11.84
C ARG A 106 -15.72 -9.48 12.21
N ALA A 107 -14.83 -9.78 11.24
CA ALA A 107 -13.40 -9.80 11.46
C ALA A 107 -12.85 -8.41 11.85
N ILE A 108 -13.34 -7.34 11.21
CA ILE A 108 -12.96 -5.96 11.56
C ILE A 108 -13.45 -5.63 12.97
N LEU A 109 -14.72 -5.86 13.27
CA LEU A 109 -15.30 -5.56 14.57
C LEU A 109 -14.63 -6.34 15.70
N GLY A 110 -14.26 -7.60 15.47
CA GLY A 110 -13.52 -8.43 16.42
C GLY A 110 -12.07 -7.97 16.66
N ARG A 111 -11.50 -7.20 15.75
CA ARG A 111 -10.13 -6.64 15.85
C ARG A 111 -10.09 -5.23 16.42
N ILE A 112 -11.23 -4.54 16.48
CA ILE A 112 -11.31 -3.19 17.06
C ILE A 112 -11.29 -3.33 18.58
N HIS A 113 -10.19 -2.96 19.19
CA HIS A 113 -10.04 -2.85 20.64
C HIS A 113 -10.00 -1.38 21.06
N ARG A 114 -10.34 -1.10 22.32
CA ARG A 114 -10.35 0.25 22.87
C ARG A 114 -8.93 0.84 22.84
N ASP A 115 -8.81 2.09 22.45
CA ASP A 115 -7.56 2.85 22.42
C ASP A 115 -6.52 2.29 21.40
N GLN A 116 -6.98 1.63 20.36
CA GLN A 116 -6.15 1.10 19.29
C GLN A 116 -6.46 1.76 17.94
N TRP A 117 -5.65 1.43 16.94
CA TRP A 117 -5.84 1.80 15.55
C TRP A 117 -6.23 0.58 14.73
N CYS A 118 -7.03 0.80 13.69
CA CYS A 118 -7.42 -0.24 12.73
C CYS A 118 -7.16 0.28 11.31
N LEU A 119 -6.36 -0.46 10.56
CA LEU A 119 -6.05 -0.19 9.16
C LEU A 119 -6.90 -1.10 8.27
N ILE A 120 -7.57 -0.54 7.26
CA ILE A 120 -8.46 -1.29 6.38
C ILE A 120 -8.08 -1.00 4.95
N ASP A 121 -7.64 -2.02 4.22
CA ASP A 121 -7.37 -1.93 2.79
C ASP A 121 -8.61 -2.33 1.98
N GLY A 122 -9.02 -1.49 1.02
CA GLY A 122 -10.20 -1.72 0.20
C GLY A 122 -11.52 -1.34 0.88
N TYR A 123 -11.55 -0.23 1.63
CA TYR A 123 -12.73 0.21 2.38
C TYR A 123 -13.99 0.41 1.51
N GLU A 124 -13.84 0.78 0.24
CA GLU A 124 -14.93 0.90 -0.72
C GLU A 124 -15.68 -0.41 -0.99
N GLN A 125 -15.08 -1.56 -0.66
CA GLN A 125 -15.72 -2.87 -0.81
C GLN A 125 -16.76 -3.14 0.30
N ILE A 126 -16.72 -2.36 1.38
CA ILE A 126 -17.69 -2.43 2.46
C ILE A 126 -18.97 -1.71 2.04
N PRO A 127 -20.17 -2.32 2.19
CA PRO A 127 -21.42 -1.65 1.91
C PRO A 127 -21.60 -0.38 2.76
N ARG A 128 -22.24 0.65 2.23
CA ARG A 128 -22.39 1.95 2.92
C ARG A 128 -22.99 1.84 4.33
N TRP A 129 -23.98 0.99 4.52
CA TRP A 129 -24.59 0.76 5.83
C TRP A 129 -23.57 0.17 6.84
N ALA A 130 -22.69 -0.74 6.37
CA ALA A 130 -21.67 -1.34 7.21
C ALA A 130 -20.51 -0.37 7.48
N GLN A 131 -20.19 0.53 6.55
CA GLN A 131 -19.25 1.65 6.78
C GLN A 131 -19.74 2.55 7.92
N PHE A 132 -21.05 2.88 7.92
CA PHE A 132 -21.68 3.65 8.99
C PHE A 132 -21.59 2.92 10.35
N LEU A 133 -21.95 1.63 10.39
CA LEU A 133 -21.86 0.82 11.60
C LEU A 133 -20.42 0.75 12.14
N LEU A 134 -19.44 0.61 11.26
CA LEU A 134 -18.03 0.57 11.64
C LEU A 134 -17.59 1.86 12.31
N VAL A 135 -17.94 3.00 11.73
CA VAL A 135 -17.65 4.33 12.30
C VAL A 135 -18.36 4.52 13.63
N ALA A 136 -19.66 4.15 13.69
CA ALA A 136 -20.45 4.25 14.93
C ALA A 136 -19.88 3.35 16.04
N TRP A 137 -19.32 2.19 15.70
CA TRP A 137 -18.69 1.26 16.63
C TRP A 137 -17.31 1.73 17.12
N ALA A 138 -16.50 2.28 16.22
CA ALA A 138 -15.15 2.75 16.52
C ALA A 138 -15.16 4.03 17.38
N LYS A 139 -16.09 4.94 17.14
CA LYS A 139 -16.16 6.25 17.80
C LYS A 139 -16.19 6.17 19.34
N PRO A 140 -17.11 5.42 19.99
CA PRO A 140 -17.18 5.37 21.47
C PRO A 140 -16.01 4.59 22.08
N ARG A 141 -15.24 3.84 21.29
CA ARG A 141 -14.08 3.06 21.69
C ARG A 141 -12.76 3.80 21.55
N GLY A 142 -12.78 5.03 21.01
CA GLY A 142 -11.56 5.81 20.77
C GLY A 142 -10.63 5.16 19.73
N VAL A 143 -11.14 4.30 18.82
CA VAL A 143 -10.33 3.60 17.83
C VAL A 143 -10.04 4.51 16.66
N ALA A 144 -8.77 4.69 16.32
CA ALA A 144 -8.36 5.37 15.10
C ALA A 144 -8.57 4.42 13.89
N LEU A 145 -9.29 4.90 12.88
CA LEU A 145 -9.48 4.21 11.61
C LEU A 145 -8.61 4.86 10.55
N CYS A 146 -7.79 4.07 9.85
CA CYS A 146 -7.09 4.49 8.66
C CYS A 146 -7.43 3.54 7.51
N VAL A 147 -7.95 4.06 6.41
CA VAL A 147 -8.50 3.26 5.33
C VAL A 147 -7.91 3.64 3.98
N THR A 148 -7.87 2.69 3.04
CA THR A 148 -7.62 3.01 1.64
C THR A 148 -8.95 3.11 0.89
N ALA A 149 -9.05 4.09 0.00
CA ALA A 149 -10.21 4.26 -0.87
C ALA A 149 -9.83 4.97 -2.18
N HIS A 150 -10.66 4.86 -3.22
CA HIS A 150 -10.46 5.59 -4.48
C HIS A 150 -10.90 7.05 -4.37
N ARG A 151 -11.87 7.32 -3.52
CA ARG A 151 -12.37 8.66 -3.22
C ARG A 151 -12.49 8.81 -1.72
N LEU A 152 -12.42 10.06 -1.24
CA LEU A 152 -12.53 10.34 0.18
C LEU A 152 -13.86 9.82 0.73
N PRO A 153 -13.84 8.86 1.68
CA PRO A 153 -15.07 8.36 2.29
C PRO A 153 -15.72 9.42 3.17
N TRP A 154 -17.02 9.37 3.24
CA TRP A 154 -17.77 10.26 4.13
C TRP A 154 -17.31 10.15 5.58
N MET A 155 -17.15 11.27 6.26
CA MET A 155 -16.65 11.40 7.64
C MET A 155 -15.16 11.08 7.84
N PHE A 156 -14.36 10.90 6.79
CA PHE A 156 -12.92 10.73 6.87
C PHE A 156 -12.18 12.00 6.47
N GLN A 157 -10.97 12.15 6.97
CA GLN A 157 -10.01 13.16 6.52
C GLN A 157 -8.93 12.50 5.69
N THR A 158 -8.41 13.20 4.70
CA THR A 158 -7.30 12.70 3.89
C THR A 158 -6.03 12.71 4.75
N LEU A 159 -5.46 11.54 4.96
CA LEU A 159 -4.12 11.39 5.52
C LEU A 159 -3.08 11.61 4.42
N TRP A 160 -3.31 11.00 3.26
CA TRP A 160 -2.42 11.04 2.12
C TRP A 160 -3.18 10.86 0.81
N GLU A 161 -2.76 11.57 -0.22
CA GLU A 161 -3.25 11.35 -1.59
C GLU A 161 -2.11 10.75 -2.43
N THR A 162 -2.33 9.52 -2.90
CA THR A 162 -1.35 8.84 -3.74
C THR A 162 -1.53 9.23 -5.21
N ARG A 163 -0.42 9.59 -5.85
CA ARG A 163 -0.37 9.90 -7.29
C ARG A 163 0.78 9.12 -7.91
N VAL A 164 0.67 8.86 -9.19
CA VAL A 164 1.74 8.25 -9.97
C VAL A 164 2.29 9.32 -10.90
N ASP A 165 3.50 9.75 -10.63
CA ASP A 165 4.27 10.65 -11.46
C ASP A 165 5.55 9.96 -11.98
N ALA A 166 6.31 10.62 -12.82
CA ALA A 166 7.54 10.08 -13.40
C ALA A 166 8.58 9.69 -12.32
N HIS A 167 8.61 10.40 -11.19
CA HIS A 167 9.52 10.09 -10.09
C HIS A 167 9.13 8.77 -9.40
N VAL A 168 7.85 8.58 -9.11
CA VAL A 168 7.32 7.32 -8.54
C VAL A 168 7.54 6.16 -9.52
N GLU A 169 7.32 6.37 -10.83
CA GLU A 169 7.57 5.35 -11.85
C GLU A 169 9.02 4.90 -11.87
N SER A 170 9.96 5.85 -11.94
CA SER A 170 11.39 5.57 -11.93
C SER A 170 11.80 4.81 -10.66
N HIS A 171 11.37 5.30 -9.49
CA HIS A 171 11.70 4.65 -8.22
C HIS A 171 11.18 3.21 -8.14
N VAL A 172 9.95 2.95 -8.56
CA VAL A 172 9.37 1.60 -8.54
C VAL A 172 10.14 0.66 -9.47
N ILE A 173 10.49 1.13 -10.68
CA ILE A 173 11.28 0.35 -11.64
C ILE A 173 12.69 0.09 -11.11
N GLU A 174 13.34 1.08 -10.51
CA GLU A 174 14.63 0.93 -9.86
C GLU A 174 14.60 -0.15 -8.78
N CYS A 175 13.61 -0.11 -7.88
CA CYS A 175 13.45 -1.11 -6.84
C CYS A 175 13.22 -2.52 -7.39
N LEU A 176 12.43 -2.65 -8.47
CA LEU A 176 12.18 -3.94 -9.11
C LEU A 176 13.44 -4.50 -9.77
N LEU A 177 14.18 -3.68 -10.50
CA LEU A 177 15.39 -4.08 -11.19
C LEU A 177 16.55 -4.34 -10.22
N ALA A 178 16.66 -3.58 -9.12
CA ALA A 178 17.65 -3.81 -8.08
C ALA A 178 17.55 -5.23 -7.47
N ASN A 179 16.33 -5.75 -7.34
CA ASN A 179 16.10 -7.13 -6.88
C ASN A 179 16.65 -8.20 -7.85
N VAL A 180 16.79 -7.86 -9.13
CA VAL A 180 17.34 -8.75 -10.19
C VAL A 180 18.83 -8.49 -10.36
N ALA A 181 19.26 -7.23 -10.40
CA ALA A 181 20.64 -6.81 -10.64
C ALA A 181 21.60 -7.16 -9.50
N ALA A 182 21.12 -7.38 -8.29
CA ALA A 182 21.95 -7.89 -7.19
C ALA A 182 22.63 -9.23 -7.54
N LYS A 183 22.18 -9.88 -8.62
CA LYS A 183 22.77 -11.13 -9.15
C LYS A 183 23.69 -10.93 -10.36
N ASP A 184 23.52 -9.88 -11.17
CA ASP A 184 24.15 -9.80 -12.50
C ASP A 184 24.89 -8.48 -12.80
N GLY A 185 24.99 -7.55 -11.88
CA GLY A 185 26.02 -6.47 -11.90
C GLY A 185 25.81 -5.29 -12.84
N GLY A 186 24.57 -4.80 -13.12
CA GLY A 186 24.44 -3.56 -13.86
C GLY A 186 23.05 -3.03 -14.15
N PRO A 187 22.47 -2.12 -13.33
CA PRO A 187 21.08 -1.70 -13.50
C PRO A 187 20.83 -0.35 -14.16
N SER A 188 21.77 0.60 -14.15
CA SER A 188 21.42 1.99 -14.54
C SER A 188 21.05 2.19 -16.01
N SER A 189 21.71 1.51 -16.94
CA SER A 189 21.39 1.60 -18.36
C SER A 189 20.06 0.94 -18.70
N VAL A 190 19.79 -0.22 -18.10
CA VAL A 190 18.56 -0.99 -18.32
C VAL A 190 17.30 -0.21 -17.88
N ILE A 191 17.40 0.59 -16.82
CA ILE A 191 16.30 1.43 -16.33
C ILE A 191 15.96 2.51 -17.36
N SER A 192 16.98 3.23 -17.84
CA SER A 192 16.80 4.27 -18.84
C SER A 192 16.22 3.70 -20.13
N ASP A 193 16.76 2.58 -20.58
CA ASP A 193 16.33 1.90 -21.81
C ASP A 193 14.87 1.44 -21.68
N LEU A 194 14.50 0.90 -20.52
CA LEU A 194 13.12 0.48 -20.24
C LEU A 194 12.14 1.67 -20.26
N LEU A 195 12.46 2.74 -19.52
CA LEU A 195 11.60 3.93 -19.43
C LEU A 195 11.44 4.66 -20.77
N GLN A 196 12.44 4.56 -21.65
CA GLN A 196 12.40 5.13 -23.00
C GLN A 196 11.85 4.15 -24.04
N SER A 197 11.56 2.90 -23.65
CA SER A 197 11.09 1.90 -24.61
C SER A 197 9.68 2.23 -25.12
N PRO A 198 9.39 1.98 -26.41
CA PRO A 198 8.05 2.12 -26.95
C PRO A 198 7.03 1.26 -26.22
N HIS A 199 7.44 0.10 -25.73
CA HIS A 199 6.58 -0.83 -24.98
C HIS A 199 6.10 -0.23 -23.66
N TRP A 200 7.00 0.46 -22.92
CA TRP A 200 6.62 1.18 -21.71
C TRP A 200 5.65 2.31 -22.03
N ALA A 201 5.94 3.11 -23.03
CA ALA A 201 5.07 4.22 -23.43
C ALA A 201 3.65 3.74 -23.80
N VAL A 202 3.54 2.66 -24.61
CA VAL A 202 2.25 2.05 -24.98
C VAL A 202 1.52 1.50 -23.73
N SER A 203 2.24 0.83 -22.85
CA SER A 203 1.67 0.30 -21.60
C SER A 203 1.13 1.44 -20.72
N ARG A 204 1.89 2.53 -20.56
CA ARG A 204 1.46 3.70 -19.78
C ARG A 204 0.27 4.40 -20.41
N GLN A 205 0.26 4.56 -21.72
CA GLN A 205 -0.89 5.13 -22.44
C GLN A 205 -2.15 4.30 -22.24
N LYS A 206 -2.03 2.97 -22.29
CA LYS A 206 -3.17 2.04 -22.12
C LYS A 206 -3.72 2.05 -20.71
N HIS A 207 -2.86 2.05 -19.70
CA HIS A 207 -3.23 1.87 -18.30
C HIS A 207 -3.23 3.19 -17.50
N GLN A 208 -2.77 4.29 -18.10
CA GLN A 208 -2.78 5.64 -17.52
C GLN A 208 -2.25 5.69 -16.07
N GLU A 209 -3.14 6.01 -15.12
CA GLU A 209 -2.77 6.14 -13.71
C GLU A 209 -2.55 4.80 -12.98
N ASN A 210 -2.90 3.67 -13.62
CA ASN A 210 -2.72 2.34 -13.02
C ASN A 210 -1.32 1.77 -13.29
N LEU A 211 -0.36 2.19 -12.48
CA LEU A 211 1.04 1.74 -12.61
C LEU A 211 1.17 0.22 -12.49
N ARG A 212 0.38 -0.41 -11.63
CA ARG A 212 0.43 -1.86 -11.42
C ARG A 212 0.11 -2.64 -12.70
N GLU A 213 -0.94 -2.25 -13.42
CA GLU A 213 -1.29 -2.90 -14.70
C GLU A 213 -0.24 -2.61 -15.77
N SER A 214 0.36 -1.42 -15.78
CA SER A 214 1.48 -1.12 -16.67
C SER A 214 2.67 -2.04 -16.42
N LEU A 215 3.00 -2.29 -15.16
CA LEU A 215 4.08 -3.21 -14.79
C LEU A 215 3.77 -4.67 -15.14
N PHE A 216 2.51 -5.11 -14.99
CA PHE A 216 2.11 -6.45 -15.43
C PHE A 216 2.23 -6.62 -16.96
N ALA A 217 1.88 -5.59 -17.73
CA ALA A 217 2.05 -5.64 -19.19
C ALA A 217 3.53 -5.73 -19.61
N MET A 218 4.46 -5.28 -18.77
CA MET A 218 5.90 -5.44 -19.01
C MET A 218 6.41 -6.85 -18.71
N TYR A 219 5.65 -7.67 -18.02
CA TYR A 219 6.05 -9.05 -17.74
C TYR A 219 6.28 -9.87 -19.02
N ASP A 220 5.33 -9.82 -19.94
CA ASP A 220 5.39 -10.60 -21.20
C ASP A 220 6.50 -10.07 -22.10
N TRP A 221 6.64 -8.73 -22.16
CA TRP A 221 7.72 -8.10 -22.92
C TRP A 221 9.11 -8.51 -22.40
N TRP A 222 9.30 -8.47 -21.07
CA TRP A 222 10.57 -8.87 -20.45
C TRP A 222 10.88 -10.32 -20.73
N GLN A 223 9.90 -11.21 -20.62
CA GLN A 223 10.08 -12.62 -20.88
C GLN A 223 10.54 -12.88 -22.31
N ALA A 224 9.89 -12.26 -23.29
CA ALA A 224 10.27 -12.36 -24.70
C ALA A 224 11.69 -11.83 -24.96
N THR A 225 12.03 -10.68 -24.35
CA THR A 225 13.35 -10.05 -24.52
C THR A 225 14.48 -10.91 -23.92
N VAL A 226 14.25 -11.52 -22.74
CA VAL A 226 15.26 -12.38 -22.09
C VAL A 226 15.45 -13.70 -22.83
N ASP A 227 14.40 -14.25 -23.44
CA ASP A 227 14.49 -15.48 -24.21
C ASP A 227 15.25 -15.27 -25.54
N ASP A 228 15.27 -14.04 -26.08
CA ASP A 228 16.01 -13.65 -27.29
C ASP A 228 17.49 -13.37 -27.03
N PHE A 229 17.92 -13.17 -25.78
CA PHE A 229 19.35 -13.00 -25.49
C PHE A 229 20.05 -14.36 -25.53
N PRO A 230 21.03 -14.55 -26.45
CA PRO A 230 21.81 -15.78 -26.48
C PRO A 230 22.52 -15.93 -25.14
N ARG A 231 22.18 -16.98 -24.42
CA ARG A 231 22.89 -17.38 -23.20
C ARG A 231 24.35 -17.62 -23.59
N SER A 232 25.22 -16.66 -23.35
CA SER A 232 26.65 -16.87 -23.44
C SER A 232 27.01 -18.04 -22.51
N ARG A 233 27.39 -19.14 -23.14
CA ARG A 233 27.87 -20.37 -22.50
C ARG A 233 29.22 -20.13 -21.82
#